data_ad7a5fabdc0c2c625a5005790be3d149
#
_entry.id   ad7a5fabdc0c2c625a5005790be3d149
#
_cell.length_a   1.000
_cell.length_b   1.000
_cell.length_c   1.000
_cell.angle_alpha   90.00
_cell.angle_beta   90.00
_cell.angle_gamma   90.00
#
_symmetry.space_group_name_H-M   'P 1'
#
loop_
_entity.id
_entity.type
_entity.pdbx_description
1 polymer ?
#
loop_
_entity_poly.entity_id
_entity_poly.type
_entity_poly.pdbx_seq_one_letter_code
_entity_poly.pdbx_strand_id
1 'polypeptide(L)'
;MKLQLAKFLVGHKILGVEIRNPKYEIRKDIIGGKITGIRRFGKVSVIDLDNGYSILTHVKLTGQYIYRGPNLPKPYTLSAKVIGGIPGPHTLVIFKLDHDGVLYYNDVRRFGWIKIVDSGQVIADRFIDKLGPEPFGKPQGKPSLLTLDLFKQILSKTSRPIKIVLMDQTKVGGVGNIYANDALWLAKINPKRKANSVEGKEAKELYEAILTVLREGLKYGGASELAFVTPDGKEGKYQNHTLAYGHEGELCGRCHKAKFIKYFLGGRGTYVCPNCQK
;
A
#
# COMPACT_ATOMS: atom_id res chain seq x y z
N MET A 1 3.15 -6.86 -2.38
CA MET A 1 3.74 -7.18 -1.05
C MET A 1 3.08 -8.37 -0.38
N LYS A 2 1.76 -8.36 0.03
CA LYS A 2 1.09 -9.48 0.72
C LYS A 2 1.36 -10.85 0.09
N LEU A 3 1.04 -11.00 -1.21
CA LEU A 3 1.19 -12.28 -1.93
C LEU A 3 2.63 -12.79 -1.95
N GLN A 4 3.57 -11.88 -2.10
CA GLN A 4 5.00 -12.24 -2.14
C GLN A 4 5.56 -12.53 -0.76
N LEU A 5 5.16 -11.76 0.28
CA LEU A 5 5.49 -12.12 1.66
C LEU A 5 4.95 -13.50 2.01
N ALA A 6 3.70 -13.81 1.61
CA ALA A 6 3.11 -15.13 1.86
C ALA A 6 3.93 -16.25 1.19
N LYS A 7 4.34 -16.02 -0.08
CA LYS A 7 5.15 -16.98 -0.84
C LYS A 7 6.49 -17.30 -0.18
N PHE A 8 7.14 -16.28 0.41
CA PHE A 8 8.48 -16.43 0.95
C PHE A 8 8.52 -16.78 2.43
N LEU A 9 7.53 -16.33 3.21
CA LEU A 9 7.61 -16.41 4.66
C LEU A 9 6.77 -17.51 5.29
N VAL A 10 5.61 -17.86 4.68
CA VAL A 10 4.73 -18.87 5.29
C VAL A 10 5.44 -20.22 5.38
N GLY A 11 5.41 -20.79 6.57
CA GLY A 11 6.09 -22.03 6.90
C GLY A 11 7.42 -21.83 7.63
N HIS A 12 8.06 -20.66 7.52
CA HIS A 12 9.28 -20.35 8.27
C HIS A 12 9.00 -20.13 9.77
N LYS A 13 9.99 -20.50 10.58
CA LYS A 13 10.04 -20.24 12.03
C LYS A 13 10.98 -19.05 12.30
N ILE A 14 10.57 -18.15 13.19
CA ILE A 14 11.42 -17.03 13.62
C ILE A 14 12.40 -17.55 14.66
N LEU A 15 13.69 -17.55 14.35
CA LEU A 15 14.76 -18.00 15.25
C LEU A 15 15.34 -16.87 16.10
N GLY A 16 15.20 -15.61 15.63
CA GLY A 16 15.72 -14.47 16.37
C GLY A 16 15.36 -13.17 15.70
N VAL A 17 15.54 -12.09 16.45
CA VAL A 17 15.33 -10.70 15.97
C VAL A 17 16.50 -9.84 16.40
N GLU A 18 17.10 -9.14 15.43
CA GLU A 18 18.12 -8.13 15.67
C GLU A 18 17.49 -6.74 15.46
N ILE A 19 17.48 -5.92 16.52
CA ILE A 19 16.96 -4.56 16.50
C ILE A 19 18.16 -3.62 16.34
N ARG A 20 18.24 -2.92 15.22
CA ARG A 20 19.32 -1.99 14.88
C ARG A 20 18.94 -0.51 15.09
N ASN A 21 17.70 -0.26 15.48
CA ASN A 21 17.24 1.09 15.81
C ASN A 21 16.27 1.04 17.00
N PRO A 22 16.52 1.80 18.08
CA PRO A 22 15.77 1.73 19.34
C PRO A 22 14.29 2.17 19.21
N LYS A 23 13.91 2.79 18.11
CA LYS A 23 12.50 3.09 17.81
C LYS A 23 11.63 1.83 17.74
N TYR A 24 12.22 0.68 17.37
CA TYR A 24 11.46 -0.54 17.16
C TYR A 24 11.57 -1.44 18.38
N GLU A 25 10.49 -1.51 19.13
CA GLU A 25 10.36 -2.41 20.28
C GLU A 25 9.70 -3.71 19.82
N ILE A 26 10.52 -4.74 19.58
CA ILE A 26 10.04 -6.06 19.18
C ILE A 26 10.10 -7.00 20.36
N ARG A 27 8.95 -7.50 20.78
CA ARG A 27 8.83 -8.48 21.86
C ARG A 27 9.49 -9.79 21.46
N LYS A 28 10.21 -10.40 22.39
CA LYS A 28 10.88 -11.72 22.18
C LYS A 28 9.90 -12.89 22.06
N ASP A 29 8.66 -12.71 22.46
CA ASP A 29 7.60 -13.73 22.43
C ASP A 29 7.29 -14.26 21.01
N ILE A 30 7.71 -13.53 19.97
CA ILE A 30 7.59 -13.98 18.58
C ILE A 30 8.69 -14.99 18.19
N ILE A 31 9.75 -15.12 18.99
CA ILE A 31 10.84 -16.08 18.73
C ILE A 31 10.31 -17.48 18.99
N GLY A 32 10.61 -18.38 18.06
CA GLY A 32 10.08 -19.74 18.08
C GLY A 32 8.75 -19.90 17.34
N GLY A 33 8.01 -18.80 17.07
CA GLY A 33 6.76 -18.83 16.33
C GLY A 33 6.95 -19.14 14.85
N LYS A 34 6.08 -20.03 14.32
CA LYS A 34 6.02 -20.34 12.88
C LYS A 34 5.05 -19.40 12.19
N ILE A 35 5.44 -18.87 11.06
CA ILE A 35 4.61 -17.97 10.23
C ILE A 35 3.53 -18.81 9.54
N THR A 36 2.28 -18.59 9.90
CA THR A 36 1.11 -19.33 9.42
C THR A 36 0.39 -18.63 8.28
N GLY A 37 0.51 -17.30 8.20
CA GLY A 37 -0.17 -16.54 7.18
C GLY A 37 0.24 -15.08 7.08
N ILE A 38 -0.17 -14.45 5.98
CA ILE A 38 0.00 -13.02 5.77
C ILE A 38 -1.36 -12.40 5.46
N ARG A 39 -1.79 -11.47 6.31
CA ARG A 39 -3.00 -10.65 6.09
C ARG A 39 -2.63 -9.23 5.70
N ARG A 40 -3.59 -8.47 5.20
CA ARG A 40 -3.44 -7.05 4.90
C ARG A 40 -4.72 -6.30 5.28
N PHE A 41 -4.54 -5.18 5.91
CA PHE A 41 -5.60 -4.23 6.26
C PHE A 41 -5.17 -2.83 5.78
N GLY A 42 -5.82 -2.31 4.73
CA GLY A 42 -5.39 -1.07 4.09
C GLY A 42 -3.95 -1.14 3.63
N LYS A 43 -3.11 -0.33 4.26
CA LYS A 43 -1.65 -0.27 4.02
C LYS A 43 -0.83 -0.92 5.13
N VAL A 44 -1.46 -1.68 6.02
CA VAL A 44 -0.80 -2.48 7.06
C VAL A 44 -0.67 -3.93 6.60
N SER A 45 0.52 -4.47 6.65
CA SER A 45 0.79 -5.91 6.50
C SER A 45 0.79 -6.56 7.88
N VAL A 46 0.23 -7.76 7.97
CA VAL A 46 0.17 -8.56 9.20
C VAL A 46 0.77 -9.92 8.90
N ILE A 47 1.79 -10.30 9.68
CA ILE A 47 2.39 -11.63 9.67
C ILE A 47 1.84 -12.37 10.87
N ASP A 48 1.10 -13.45 10.65
CA ASP A 48 0.49 -14.26 11.69
C ASP A 48 1.41 -15.42 12.10
N LEU A 49 1.49 -15.68 13.41
CA LEU A 49 2.30 -16.75 13.99
C LEU A 49 1.41 -17.79 14.67
N ASP A 50 1.90 -19.03 14.79
CA ASP A 50 1.21 -20.15 15.44
C ASP A 50 1.18 -20.05 16.98
N ASN A 51 2.04 -19.20 17.55
CA ASN A 51 2.15 -19.01 19.00
C ASN A 51 1.23 -17.90 19.55
N GLY A 52 0.20 -17.50 18.80
CA GLY A 52 -0.81 -16.55 19.25
C GLY A 52 -0.47 -15.07 19.02
N TYR A 53 0.68 -14.74 18.43
CA TYR A 53 1.08 -13.36 18.12
C TYR A 53 0.98 -13.04 16.64
N SER A 54 0.86 -11.75 16.34
CA SER A 54 0.90 -11.20 14.98
C SER A 54 1.81 -9.97 14.93
N ILE A 55 2.57 -9.87 13.83
CA ILE A 55 3.45 -8.73 13.56
C ILE A 55 2.74 -7.78 12.60
N LEU A 56 2.34 -6.61 13.08
CA LEU A 56 1.70 -5.56 12.29
C LEU A 56 2.76 -4.58 11.80
N THR A 57 2.76 -4.26 10.51
CA THR A 57 3.71 -3.32 9.92
C THR A 57 3.06 -2.36 8.96
N HIS A 58 3.31 -1.08 9.15
CA HIS A 58 2.99 -0.04 8.17
C HIS A 58 4.28 0.55 7.61
N VAL A 59 4.59 0.27 6.37
CA VAL A 59 5.84 0.67 5.72
C VAL A 59 5.91 2.16 5.34
N LYS A 60 4.78 2.90 5.41
CA LYS A 60 4.71 4.32 5.00
C LYS A 60 5.25 4.52 3.58
N LEU A 61 6.21 5.47 3.40
CA LEU A 61 6.73 5.86 2.08
C LEU A 61 8.04 5.15 1.71
N THR A 62 8.88 4.83 2.70
CA THR A 62 10.24 4.33 2.46
C THR A 62 10.54 3.02 3.18
N GLY A 63 9.59 2.50 3.95
CA GLY A 63 9.74 1.17 4.56
C GLY A 63 9.67 0.06 3.52
N GLN A 64 10.54 -0.92 3.66
CA GLN A 64 10.68 -2.05 2.76
C GLN A 64 10.86 -3.34 3.56
N TYR A 65 10.15 -4.39 3.17
CA TYR A 65 10.49 -5.75 3.57
C TYR A 65 11.26 -6.42 2.44
N ILE A 66 12.43 -6.95 2.75
CA ILE A 66 13.29 -7.66 1.79
C ILE A 66 13.66 -9.01 2.38
N TYR A 67 13.30 -10.07 1.66
CA TYR A 67 13.62 -11.44 2.03
C TYR A 67 14.88 -11.92 1.33
N ARG A 68 15.67 -12.73 2.03
CA ARG A 68 16.75 -13.56 1.49
C ARG A 68 16.65 -14.95 2.07
N GLY A 69 16.76 -15.97 1.24
CA GLY A 69 16.63 -17.36 1.68
C GLY A 69 16.46 -18.33 0.52
N PRO A 70 16.22 -19.61 0.82
CA PRO A 70 16.24 -20.71 -0.16
C PRO A 70 15.17 -20.60 -1.25
N ASN A 71 14.08 -19.91 -0.98
CA ASN A 71 12.96 -19.78 -1.92
C ASN A 71 13.13 -18.67 -2.98
N LEU A 72 14.31 -18.02 -3.00
CA LEU A 72 14.65 -17.00 -4.00
C LEU A 72 15.64 -17.54 -5.02
N PRO A 73 15.43 -17.26 -6.34
CA PRO A 73 16.40 -17.60 -7.36
C PRO A 73 17.70 -16.79 -7.16
N LYS A 74 18.85 -17.45 -7.32
CA LYS A 74 20.17 -16.82 -7.34
C LYS A 74 20.60 -16.52 -8.77
N PRO A 75 21.43 -15.48 -9.04
CA PRO A 75 21.94 -14.49 -8.07
C PRO A 75 20.84 -13.52 -7.58
N TYR A 76 21.02 -13.02 -6.34
CA TYR A 76 20.11 -12.01 -5.79
C TYR A 76 20.42 -10.64 -6.39
N THR A 77 19.46 -10.02 -7.03
CA THR A 77 19.56 -8.64 -7.49
C THR A 77 18.72 -7.74 -6.58
N LEU A 78 19.27 -6.56 -6.28
CA LEU A 78 18.55 -5.51 -5.55
C LEU A 78 18.31 -4.33 -6.48
N SER A 79 17.10 -3.78 -6.46
CA SER A 79 16.84 -2.48 -7.05
C SER A 79 17.72 -1.40 -6.38
N ALA A 80 18.12 -0.39 -7.15
CA ALA A 80 18.78 0.80 -6.63
C ALA A 80 17.96 1.56 -5.58
N LYS A 81 16.64 1.29 -5.50
CA LYS A 81 15.74 1.83 -4.46
C LYS A 81 15.94 1.21 -3.08
N VAL A 82 16.75 0.16 -2.97
CA VAL A 82 17.23 -0.39 -1.70
C VAL A 82 18.51 0.34 -1.31
N ILE A 83 18.33 1.58 -0.86
CA ILE A 83 19.43 2.49 -0.55
C ILE A 83 20.30 1.90 0.56
N GLY A 84 21.61 1.80 0.29
CA GLY A 84 22.61 1.28 1.23
C GLY A 84 22.63 -0.25 1.36
N GLY A 85 21.88 -0.97 0.54
CA GLY A 85 21.87 -2.44 0.53
C GLY A 85 21.22 -3.11 1.73
N ILE A 86 21.45 -4.42 1.89
CA ILE A 86 20.96 -5.24 3.02
C ILE A 86 22.01 -6.27 3.46
N PRO A 87 22.34 -6.37 4.78
CA PRO A 87 22.06 -5.33 5.76
C PRO A 87 22.83 -4.05 5.44
N GLY A 88 22.21 -2.90 5.68
CA GLY A 88 22.82 -1.60 5.39
C GLY A 88 22.46 -0.57 6.47
N PRO A 89 22.85 0.72 6.29
CA PRO A 89 22.61 1.78 7.27
C PRO A 89 21.13 2.07 7.51
N HIS A 90 20.26 1.66 6.58
CA HIS A 90 18.82 1.83 6.68
C HIS A 90 18.09 0.54 7.05
N THR A 91 18.80 -0.55 7.33
CA THR A 91 18.24 -1.78 7.91
C THR A 91 18.00 -1.56 9.40
N LEU A 92 16.75 -1.58 9.84
CA LEU A 92 16.35 -1.20 11.19
C LEU A 92 15.97 -2.39 12.05
N VAL A 93 15.45 -3.47 11.42
CA VAL A 93 15.13 -4.75 12.07
C VAL A 93 15.49 -5.90 11.13
N ILE A 94 16.04 -6.96 11.69
CA ILE A 94 16.35 -8.21 10.98
C ILE A 94 15.66 -9.36 11.70
N PHE A 95 14.79 -10.07 11.00
CA PHE A 95 14.21 -11.32 11.49
C PHE A 95 15.01 -12.48 10.91
N LYS A 96 15.66 -13.25 11.78
CA LYS A 96 16.38 -14.49 11.43
C LYS A 96 15.35 -15.61 11.39
N LEU A 97 15.30 -16.32 10.30
CA LEU A 97 14.36 -17.41 10.06
C LEU A 97 15.12 -18.73 9.98
N ASP A 98 14.41 -19.83 10.07
CA ASP A 98 14.98 -21.16 9.79
C ASP A 98 15.38 -21.30 8.32
N HIS A 99 16.10 -22.40 8.01
CA HIS A 99 16.59 -22.69 6.66
C HIS A 99 17.37 -21.53 6.02
N ASP A 100 18.21 -20.85 6.83
CA ASP A 100 19.01 -19.68 6.40
C ASP A 100 18.19 -18.51 5.81
N GLY A 101 16.90 -18.48 6.13
CA GLY A 101 16.01 -17.38 5.75
C GLY A 101 16.26 -16.12 6.57
N VAL A 102 16.24 -14.96 5.93
CA VAL A 102 16.33 -13.66 6.62
C VAL A 102 15.32 -12.68 6.03
N LEU A 103 14.56 -12.00 6.89
CA LEU A 103 13.69 -10.90 6.50
C LEU A 103 14.24 -9.60 7.06
N TYR A 104 14.63 -8.69 6.17
CA TYR A 104 15.12 -7.36 6.51
C TYR A 104 13.98 -6.35 6.45
N TYR A 105 13.93 -5.46 7.43
CA TYR A 105 13.09 -4.28 7.39
C TYR A 105 13.97 -3.04 7.26
N ASN A 106 13.91 -2.40 6.10
CA ASN A 106 14.61 -1.15 5.80
C ASN A 106 13.62 0.03 5.84
N ASP A 107 14.05 1.20 6.33
CA ASP A 107 13.29 2.44 6.21
C ASP A 107 14.19 3.67 6.30
N VAL A 108 14.47 4.29 5.16
CA VAL A 108 15.34 5.49 5.05
C VAL A 108 14.82 6.65 5.89
N ARG A 109 13.51 6.91 5.85
CA ARG A 109 12.88 8.03 6.55
C ARG A 109 12.46 7.70 7.98
N ARG A 110 12.46 6.42 8.35
CA ARG A 110 12.06 5.92 9.67
C ARG A 110 10.64 6.30 10.10
N PHE A 111 9.70 6.50 9.17
CA PHE A 111 8.30 6.80 9.47
C PHE A 111 7.42 5.57 9.60
N GLY A 112 7.89 4.44 9.13
CA GLY A 112 7.25 3.16 9.31
C GLY A 112 7.20 2.76 10.78
N TRP A 113 6.37 1.77 11.08
CA TRP A 113 6.29 1.19 12.42
C TRP A 113 6.02 -0.31 12.33
N ILE A 114 6.49 -1.01 13.35
CA ILE A 114 6.24 -2.44 13.59
C ILE A 114 5.65 -2.54 15.00
N LYS A 115 4.60 -3.36 15.15
CA LYS A 115 3.99 -3.67 16.44
C LYS A 115 3.77 -5.17 16.55
N ILE A 116 3.94 -5.71 17.74
CA ILE A 116 3.56 -7.08 18.08
C ILE A 116 2.29 -7.01 18.91
N VAL A 117 1.27 -7.75 18.49
CA VAL A 117 -0.01 -7.84 19.19
C VAL A 117 -0.46 -9.30 19.29
N ASP A 118 -1.35 -9.58 20.23
CA ASP A 118 -2.05 -10.86 20.25
C ASP A 118 -2.90 -11.01 18.99
N SER A 119 -2.89 -12.18 18.36
CA SER A 119 -3.55 -12.39 17.06
C SER A 119 -5.05 -12.10 17.09
N GLY A 120 -5.71 -12.32 18.23
CA GLY A 120 -7.11 -11.95 18.47
C GLY A 120 -7.35 -10.43 18.55
N GLN A 121 -6.31 -9.64 18.82
CA GLN A 121 -6.40 -8.18 18.97
C GLN A 121 -6.07 -7.40 17.68
N VAL A 122 -5.71 -8.07 16.60
CA VAL A 122 -5.32 -7.43 15.33
C VAL A 122 -6.39 -6.46 14.82
N ILE A 123 -7.66 -6.88 14.83
CA ILE A 123 -8.79 -6.06 14.32
C ILE A 123 -9.07 -4.86 15.25
N ALA A 124 -8.81 -5.03 16.56
CA ALA A 124 -8.96 -3.97 17.55
C ALA A 124 -7.79 -2.99 17.59
N ASP A 125 -6.69 -3.25 16.84
CA ASP A 125 -5.60 -2.27 16.75
C ASP A 125 -6.14 -0.93 16.28
N ARG A 126 -5.81 0.14 17.00
CA ARG A 126 -6.32 1.49 16.79
C ARG A 126 -6.20 2.00 15.36
N PHE A 127 -5.22 1.53 14.61
CA PHE A 127 -5.04 1.92 13.21
C PHE A 127 -5.98 1.13 12.29
N ILE A 128 -6.12 -0.18 12.54
CA ILE A 128 -6.94 -1.08 11.73
C ILE A 128 -8.43 -0.82 11.98
N ASP A 129 -8.83 -0.63 13.23
CA ASP A 129 -10.23 -0.36 13.61
C ASP A 129 -10.83 0.89 12.91
N LYS A 130 -9.98 1.90 12.65
CA LYS A 130 -10.38 3.16 11.97
C LYS A 130 -10.39 3.07 10.45
N LEU A 131 -9.98 1.96 9.85
CA LEU A 131 -9.97 1.84 8.39
C LEU A 131 -11.38 1.82 7.82
N GLY A 132 -11.59 2.62 6.79
CA GLY A 132 -12.77 2.55 5.95
C GLY A 132 -12.79 1.29 5.09
N PRO A 133 -13.92 1.03 4.38
CA PRO A 133 -14.07 -0.14 3.52
C PRO A 133 -13.01 -0.17 2.42
N GLU A 134 -12.58 -1.37 2.06
CA GLU A 134 -11.56 -1.59 1.05
C GLU A 134 -12.15 -2.01 -0.29
N PRO A 135 -11.60 -1.53 -1.43
CA PRO A 135 -12.03 -1.92 -2.78
C PRO A 135 -11.88 -3.41 -3.07
N PHE A 136 -10.91 -4.08 -2.42
CA PHE A 136 -10.65 -5.51 -2.59
C PHE A 136 -10.39 -6.18 -1.25
N GLY A 137 -10.81 -7.42 -1.14
CA GLY A 137 -10.54 -8.30 -0.02
C GLY A 137 -11.70 -9.26 0.21
N LYS A 138 -11.42 -10.36 0.91
CA LYS A 138 -12.49 -11.12 1.55
C LYS A 138 -12.69 -10.46 2.91
N PRO A 139 -13.90 -10.01 3.26
CA PRO A 139 -14.15 -9.45 4.58
C PRO A 139 -13.90 -10.55 5.61
N GLN A 140 -12.83 -10.42 6.37
CA GLN A 140 -12.57 -11.21 7.57
C GLN A 140 -12.81 -10.30 8.79
N GLY A 141 -14.05 -9.79 8.91
CA GLY A 141 -14.38 -8.75 9.86
C GLY A 141 -14.22 -7.33 9.29
N LYS A 142 -13.71 -6.37 10.07
CA LYS A 142 -13.32 -5.03 9.59
C LYS A 142 -11.94 -5.08 8.92
N PRO A 143 -11.65 -4.23 7.91
CA PRO A 143 -12.60 -3.35 7.21
C PRO A 143 -13.52 -4.13 6.26
N SER A 144 -14.75 -3.62 6.07
CA SER A 144 -15.71 -4.19 5.13
C SER A 144 -15.27 -4.01 3.67
N LEU A 145 -15.90 -4.77 2.77
CA LEU A 145 -15.74 -4.55 1.33
C LEU A 145 -16.43 -3.23 0.93
N LEU A 146 -15.76 -2.42 0.13
CA LEU A 146 -16.34 -1.24 -0.49
C LEU A 146 -17.31 -1.67 -1.59
N THR A 147 -18.60 -1.55 -1.34
CA THR A 147 -19.64 -1.71 -2.38
C THR A 147 -19.94 -0.36 -3.04
N LEU A 148 -20.58 -0.38 -4.22
CA LEU A 148 -21.00 0.84 -4.89
C LEU A 148 -21.95 1.71 -4.02
N ASP A 149 -22.89 1.09 -3.32
CA ASP A 149 -23.85 1.81 -2.49
C ASP A 149 -23.17 2.45 -1.27
N LEU A 150 -22.26 1.72 -0.63
CA LEU A 150 -21.45 2.26 0.47
C LEU A 150 -20.55 3.41 -0.03
N PHE A 151 -19.99 3.28 -1.23
CA PHE A 151 -19.19 4.34 -1.85
C PHE A 151 -20.02 5.61 -2.08
N LYS A 152 -21.22 5.49 -2.66
CA LYS A 152 -22.17 6.61 -2.82
C LYS A 152 -22.51 7.26 -1.48
N GLN A 153 -22.77 6.47 -0.44
CA GLN A 153 -23.02 6.97 0.91
C GLN A 153 -21.83 7.73 1.50
N ILE A 154 -20.60 7.27 1.25
CA ILE A 154 -19.39 7.97 1.69
C ILE A 154 -19.28 9.32 0.99
N LEU A 155 -19.52 9.38 -0.31
CA LEU A 155 -19.44 10.61 -1.09
C LEU A 155 -20.48 11.63 -0.65
N SER A 156 -21.74 11.24 -0.48
CA SER A 156 -22.85 12.14 -0.12
C SER A 156 -22.68 12.84 1.22
N LYS A 157 -21.88 12.25 2.15
CA LYS A 157 -21.69 12.76 3.52
C LYS A 157 -20.64 13.87 3.66
N THR A 158 -20.04 14.36 2.56
CA THR A 158 -18.93 15.32 2.68
C THR A 158 -18.79 16.21 1.45
N SER A 159 -18.56 17.50 1.69
CA SER A 159 -18.24 18.50 0.65
C SER A 159 -16.72 18.66 0.41
N ARG A 160 -15.88 17.83 1.05
CA ARG A 160 -14.42 17.86 0.81
C ARG A 160 -14.12 17.51 -0.66
N PRO A 161 -12.98 17.99 -1.23
CA PRO A 161 -12.56 17.60 -2.57
C PRO A 161 -12.53 16.07 -2.73
N ILE A 162 -13.06 15.58 -3.84
CA ILE A 162 -13.20 14.12 -4.09
C ILE A 162 -11.86 13.38 -3.94
N LYS A 163 -10.76 13.96 -4.44
CA LYS A 163 -9.45 13.33 -4.30
C LYS A 163 -9.03 13.14 -2.83
N ILE A 164 -9.33 14.11 -1.98
CA ILE A 164 -9.01 14.03 -0.55
C ILE A 164 -9.81 12.92 0.12
N VAL A 165 -11.08 12.75 -0.26
CA VAL A 165 -11.95 11.67 0.25
C VAL A 165 -11.43 10.31 -0.18
N LEU A 166 -11.02 10.13 -1.44
CA LEU A 166 -10.45 8.87 -1.94
C LEU A 166 -9.17 8.46 -1.21
N MET A 167 -8.37 9.42 -0.78
CA MET A 167 -7.08 9.18 -0.10
C MET A 167 -7.21 9.04 1.42
N ASP A 168 -8.37 9.40 1.98
CA ASP A 168 -8.66 9.27 3.41
C ASP A 168 -8.90 7.80 3.77
N GLN A 169 -7.93 7.18 4.43
CA GLN A 169 -7.97 5.77 4.78
C GLN A 169 -9.12 5.39 5.72
N THR A 170 -9.74 6.38 6.38
CA THR A 170 -10.95 6.16 7.19
C THR A 170 -12.23 6.15 6.35
N LYS A 171 -12.17 6.60 5.10
CA LYS A 171 -13.28 6.63 4.13
C LYS A 171 -13.15 5.54 3.08
N VAL A 172 -11.97 5.43 2.47
CA VAL A 172 -11.65 4.40 1.47
C VAL A 172 -10.28 3.80 1.79
N GLY A 173 -10.28 2.59 2.33
CA GLY A 173 -9.06 1.90 2.71
C GLY A 173 -8.22 1.48 1.49
N GLY A 174 -6.90 1.66 1.56
CA GLY A 174 -5.95 1.15 0.56
C GLY A 174 -5.64 2.09 -0.60
N VAL A 175 -6.52 3.01 -0.99
CA VAL A 175 -6.26 3.95 -2.10
C VAL A 175 -5.15 4.94 -1.74
N GLY A 176 -4.18 5.11 -2.63
CA GLY A 176 -3.05 6.03 -2.50
C GLY A 176 -3.06 7.11 -3.58
N ASN A 177 -2.08 8.03 -3.51
CA ASN A 177 -2.02 9.21 -4.39
C ASN A 177 -1.96 8.85 -5.87
N ILE A 178 -1.15 7.86 -6.25
CA ILE A 178 -0.99 7.43 -7.65
C ILE A 178 -2.35 6.97 -8.19
N TYR A 179 -2.95 5.97 -7.54
CA TYR A 179 -4.22 5.38 -7.98
C TYR A 179 -5.39 6.36 -7.90
N ALA A 180 -5.40 7.32 -6.96
CA ALA A 180 -6.42 8.35 -6.89
C ALA A 180 -6.36 9.31 -8.09
N ASN A 181 -5.16 9.72 -8.54
CA ASN A 181 -5.01 10.53 -9.75
C ASN A 181 -5.49 9.80 -10.99
N ASP A 182 -5.06 8.56 -11.17
CA ASP A 182 -5.38 7.75 -12.35
C ASP A 182 -6.87 7.39 -12.40
N ALA A 183 -7.48 7.04 -11.25
CA ALA A 183 -8.91 6.76 -11.18
C ALA A 183 -9.78 7.99 -11.52
N LEU A 184 -9.41 9.17 -11.00
CA LEU A 184 -10.10 10.42 -11.31
C LEU A 184 -9.97 10.82 -12.78
N TRP A 185 -8.80 10.61 -13.39
CA TRP A 185 -8.62 10.82 -14.82
C TRP A 185 -9.45 9.82 -15.63
N LEU A 186 -9.46 8.55 -15.24
CA LEU A 186 -10.22 7.51 -15.93
C LEU A 186 -11.73 7.83 -15.88
N ALA A 187 -12.24 8.28 -14.74
CA ALA A 187 -13.63 8.69 -14.54
C ALA A 187 -13.94 10.11 -15.07
N LYS A 188 -12.98 10.85 -15.62
CA LYS A 188 -13.13 12.23 -16.12
C LYS A 188 -13.56 13.26 -15.07
N ILE A 189 -13.28 13.01 -13.81
CA ILE A 189 -13.71 13.86 -12.69
C ILE A 189 -12.56 14.75 -12.24
N ASN A 190 -12.84 16.07 -12.09
CA ASN A 190 -11.87 17.02 -11.56
C ASN A 190 -11.58 16.71 -10.08
N PRO A 191 -10.30 16.56 -9.69
CA PRO A 191 -9.92 16.25 -8.30
C PRO A 191 -10.41 17.23 -7.23
N LYS A 192 -10.71 18.47 -7.61
CA LYS A 192 -11.20 19.53 -6.72
C LYS A 192 -12.71 19.50 -6.50
N ARG A 193 -13.47 18.80 -7.33
CA ARG A 193 -14.93 18.71 -7.17
C ARG A 193 -15.30 18.25 -5.77
N LYS A 194 -16.38 18.77 -5.23
CA LYS A 194 -16.94 18.33 -3.95
C LYS A 194 -17.39 16.87 -4.06
N ALA A 195 -17.04 16.04 -3.09
CA ALA A 195 -17.39 14.62 -3.15
C ALA A 195 -18.91 14.39 -3.27
N ASN A 196 -19.71 15.17 -2.55
CA ASN A 196 -21.18 15.09 -2.61
C ASN A 196 -21.82 15.62 -3.91
N SER A 197 -21.04 16.18 -4.84
CA SER A 197 -21.51 16.50 -6.19
C SER A 197 -21.23 15.39 -7.20
N VAL A 198 -20.52 14.32 -6.79
CA VAL A 198 -20.22 13.16 -7.62
C VAL A 198 -21.23 12.07 -7.30
N GLU A 199 -22.29 11.97 -8.09
CA GLU A 199 -23.44 11.10 -7.82
C GLU A 199 -23.89 10.32 -9.07
N GLY A 200 -24.86 9.48 -8.92
CA GLY A 200 -25.49 8.72 -10.02
C GLY A 200 -24.47 7.92 -10.84
N LYS A 201 -24.41 8.24 -12.14
CA LYS A 201 -23.53 7.60 -13.11
C LYS A 201 -22.05 7.91 -12.84
N GLU A 202 -21.73 9.16 -12.49
CA GLU A 202 -20.35 9.56 -12.22
C GLU A 202 -19.75 8.81 -11.01
N ALA A 203 -20.52 8.63 -9.94
CA ALA A 203 -20.10 7.86 -8.77
C ALA A 203 -19.84 6.39 -9.13
N LYS A 204 -20.66 5.79 -10.00
CA LYS A 204 -20.44 4.43 -10.52
C LYS A 204 -19.18 4.34 -11.35
N GLU A 205 -18.98 5.26 -12.30
CA GLU A 205 -17.79 5.30 -13.15
C GLU A 205 -16.51 5.49 -12.32
N LEU A 206 -16.53 6.34 -11.29
CA LEU A 206 -15.40 6.52 -10.38
C LEU A 206 -15.12 5.25 -9.56
N TYR A 207 -16.15 4.60 -9.05
CA TYR A 207 -16.01 3.34 -8.33
C TYR A 207 -15.34 2.26 -9.21
N GLU A 208 -15.82 2.08 -10.43
CA GLU A 208 -15.26 1.14 -11.40
C GLU A 208 -13.82 1.52 -11.80
N ALA A 209 -13.54 2.81 -11.95
CA ALA A 209 -12.19 3.31 -12.22
C ALA A 209 -11.21 2.99 -11.08
N ILE A 210 -11.63 3.14 -9.81
CA ILE A 210 -10.82 2.76 -8.64
C ILE A 210 -10.48 1.26 -8.70
N LEU A 211 -11.47 0.41 -8.96
CA LEU A 211 -11.23 -1.03 -9.07
C LEU A 211 -10.28 -1.37 -10.21
N THR A 212 -10.43 -0.70 -11.35
CA THR A 212 -9.61 -0.92 -12.55
C THR A 212 -8.15 -0.57 -12.29
N VAL A 213 -7.85 0.65 -11.81
CA VAL A 213 -6.45 1.06 -11.59
C VAL A 213 -5.76 0.24 -10.50
N LEU A 214 -6.51 -0.21 -9.49
CA LEU A 214 -5.94 -1.07 -8.46
C LEU A 214 -5.68 -2.50 -8.96
N ARG A 215 -6.52 -3.05 -9.86
CA ARG A 215 -6.25 -4.35 -10.52
C ARG A 215 -5.00 -4.27 -11.38
N GLU A 216 -4.89 -3.22 -12.20
CA GLU A 216 -3.68 -2.99 -13.00
C GLU A 216 -2.45 -2.81 -12.10
N GLY A 217 -2.57 -2.08 -10.99
CA GLY A 217 -1.50 -1.98 -9.99
C GLY A 217 -1.06 -3.35 -9.44
N LEU A 218 -1.99 -4.26 -9.18
CA LEU A 218 -1.66 -5.63 -8.75
C LEU A 218 -0.98 -6.43 -9.87
N LYS A 219 -1.47 -6.34 -11.09
CA LYS A 219 -0.91 -7.00 -12.27
C LYS A 219 0.55 -6.61 -12.52
N TYR A 220 0.89 -5.34 -12.38
CA TYR A 220 2.25 -4.81 -12.55
C TYR A 220 3.11 -4.84 -11.27
N GLY A 221 2.67 -5.50 -10.21
CA GLY A 221 3.44 -5.66 -8.98
C GLY A 221 3.53 -4.42 -8.09
N GLY A 222 2.69 -3.39 -8.34
CA GLY A 222 2.69 -2.12 -7.63
C GLY A 222 3.50 -1.02 -8.33
N ALA A 223 3.47 0.19 -7.77
CA ALA A 223 4.19 1.35 -8.27
C ALA A 223 5.45 1.59 -7.43
N SER A 224 6.62 1.48 -8.04
CA SER A 224 7.92 1.76 -7.42
C SER A 224 8.38 3.19 -7.73
N GLU A 225 7.54 4.16 -7.46
CA GLU A 225 7.84 5.57 -7.71
C GLU A 225 8.97 6.11 -6.82
N LEU A 226 8.88 5.85 -5.50
CA LEU A 226 9.87 6.31 -4.54
C LEU A 226 10.77 5.15 -4.05
N ALA A 227 10.30 4.42 -3.08
CA ALA A 227 11.09 3.40 -2.40
C ALA A 227 10.41 2.03 -2.36
N PHE A 228 9.21 1.88 -2.95
CA PHE A 228 8.56 0.58 -2.92
C PHE A 228 9.37 -0.44 -3.72
N VAL A 229 9.65 -1.56 -3.07
CA VAL A 229 10.17 -2.78 -3.70
C VAL A 229 9.35 -3.97 -3.21
N THR A 230 9.34 -5.00 -4.01
CA THR A 230 8.78 -6.29 -3.63
C THR A 230 9.73 -7.03 -2.69
N PRO A 231 9.27 -8.00 -1.88
CA PRO A 231 10.13 -8.69 -0.90
C PRO A 231 11.36 -9.40 -1.49
N ASP A 232 11.37 -9.71 -2.78
CA ASP A 232 12.57 -10.21 -3.48
C ASP A 232 13.57 -9.08 -3.86
N GLY A 233 13.25 -7.83 -3.56
CA GLY A 233 14.10 -6.66 -3.79
C GLY A 233 13.96 -6.04 -5.18
N LYS A 234 12.93 -6.43 -5.95
CA LYS A 234 12.65 -5.90 -7.28
C LYS A 234 11.64 -4.75 -7.26
N GLU A 235 11.59 -4.00 -8.33
CA GLU A 235 10.60 -2.95 -8.51
C GLU A 235 9.28 -3.50 -9.07
N GLY A 236 8.16 -2.91 -8.64
CA GLY A 236 6.93 -2.97 -9.40
C GLY A 236 7.04 -2.13 -10.68
N LYS A 237 6.11 -2.29 -11.61
CA LYS A 237 6.17 -1.65 -12.93
C LYS A 237 4.99 -0.72 -13.22
N TYR A 238 4.06 -0.51 -12.26
CA TYR A 238 2.88 0.32 -12.50
C TYR A 238 3.23 1.78 -12.79
N GLN A 239 4.37 2.33 -12.32
CA GLN A 239 4.83 3.67 -12.66
C GLN A 239 5.02 3.88 -14.17
N ASN A 240 5.23 2.82 -14.94
CA ASN A 240 5.34 2.86 -16.41
C ASN A 240 3.96 2.75 -17.11
N HIS A 241 2.88 2.62 -16.34
CA HIS A 241 1.50 2.41 -16.80
C HIS A 241 0.51 3.38 -16.14
N THR A 242 1.02 4.44 -15.49
CA THR A 242 0.19 5.51 -14.94
C THR A 242 -0.55 6.23 -16.05
N LEU A 243 -1.76 6.72 -15.75
CA LEU A 243 -2.64 7.35 -16.73
C LEU A 243 -2.62 8.88 -16.66
N ALA A 244 -2.39 9.43 -15.49
CA ALA A 244 -2.29 10.86 -15.23
C ALA A 244 -1.15 11.19 -14.26
N TYR A 245 -0.89 10.32 -13.29
CA TYR A 245 0.16 10.56 -12.30
C TYR A 245 1.54 10.59 -12.97
N GLY A 246 2.30 11.65 -12.72
CA GLY A 246 3.67 11.82 -13.26
C GLY A 246 3.75 12.49 -14.64
N HIS A 247 2.63 12.64 -15.35
CA HIS A 247 2.59 13.13 -16.74
C HIS A 247 2.47 14.66 -16.88
N GLU A 248 2.92 15.45 -15.88
CA GLU A 248 2.91 16.92 -15.96
C GLU A 248 3.59 17.42 -17.24
N GLY A 249 2.91 18.29 -18.00
CA GLY A 249 3.40 18.88 -19.25
C GLY A 249 3.22 18.00 -20.49
N GLU A 250 2.90 16.72 -20.33
CA GLU A 250 2.64 15.81 -21.46
C GLU A 250 1.21 15.97 -22.00
N LEU A 251 1.02 15.67 -23.27
CA LEU A 251 -0.32 15.66 -23.89
C LEU A 251 -1.18 14.56 -23.26
N CYS A 252 -2.42 14.89 -22.97
CA CYS A 252 -3.37 13.90 -22.45
C CYS A 252 -3.61 12.78 -23.46
N GLY A 253 -3.31 11.55 -23.08
CA GLY A 253 -3.46 10.36 -23.94
C GLY A 253 -4.90 10.04 -24.35
N ARG A 254 -5.91 10.74 -23.78
CA ARG A 254 -7.32 10.60 -24.18
C ARG A 254 -7.76 11.62 -25.20
N CYS A 255 -7.50 12.92 -24.95
CA CYS A 255 -8.05 13.97 -25.80
C CYS A 255 -7.04 14.54 -26.79
N HIS A 256 -5.76 14.32 -26.60
CA HIS A 256 -4.66 14.84 -27.41
C HIS A 256 -4.74 16.36 -27.69
N LYS A 257 -5.52 17.11 -26.86
CA LYS A 257 -5.76 18.56 -27.01
C LYS A 257 -5.15 19.40 -25.90
N ALA A 258 -5.04 18.84 -24.68
CA ALA A 258 -4.53 19.56 -23.54
C ALA A 258 -3.38 18.81 -22.88
N LYS A 259 -2.44 19.55 -22.31
CA LYS A 259 -1.37 19.00 -21.48
C LYS A 259 -1.86 18.79 -20.04
N PHE A 260 -1.34 17.77 -19.38
CA PHE A 260 -1.56 17.60 -17.95
C PHE A 260 -0.94 18.76 -17.16
N ILE A 261 -1.73 19.29 -16.24
CA ILE A 261 -1.25 20.27 -15.26
C ILE A 261 -1.10 19.60 -13.89
N LYS A 262 -0.17 20.12 -13.11
CA LYS A 262 0.07 19.68 -11.73
C LYS A 262 -0.14 20.82 -10.76
N TYR A 263 -0.78 20.50 -9.64
CA TYR A 263 -0.91 21.38 -8.48
C TYR A 263 -0.92 20.54 -7.20
N PHE A 264 -0.90 21.20 -6.05
CA PHE A 264 -1.00 20.50 -4.76
C PHE A 264 -2.41 20.60 -4.19
N LEU A 265 -2.96 19.46 -3.77
CA LEU A 265 -4.24 19.36 -3.10
C LEU A 265 -4.08 18.49 -1.85
N GLY A 266 -4.33 19.08 -0.66
CA GLY A 266 -4.08 18.39 0.62
C GLY A 266 -2.62 17.94 0.80
N GLY A 267 -1.66 18.76 0.34
CA GLY A 267 -0.23 18.45 0.42
C GLY A 267 0.25 17.34 -0.52
N ARG A 268 -0.58 16.94 -1.52
CA ARG A 268 -0.25 15.85 -2.47
C ARG A 268 -0.29 16.34 -3.91
N GLY A 269 0.74 15.98 -4.69
CA GLY A 269 0.78 16.24 -6.13
C GLY A 269 -0.47 15.69 -6.82
N THR A 270 -1.14 16.56 -7.57
CA THR A 270 -2.41 16.28 -8.24
C THR A 270 -2.25 16.60 -9.70
N TYR A 271 -2.47 15.61 -10.54
CA TYR A 271 -2.32 15.69 -11.99
C TYR A 271 -3.70 15.65 -12.64
N VAL A 272 -3.97 16.58 -13.54
CA VAL A 272 -5.30 16.71 -14.17
C VAL A 272 -5.19 17.14 -15.63
N CYS A 273 -6.00 16.55 -16.48
CA CYS A 273 -6.24 17.07 -17.81
C CYS A 273 -7.36 18.12 -17.75
N PRO A 274 -7.08 19.41 -18.00
CA PRO A 274 -8.08 20.48 -17.88
C PRO A 274 -9.21 20.36 -18.91
N ASN A 275 -8.99 19.65 -20.00
CA ASN A 275 -10.01 19.38 -21.01
C ASN A 275 -10.93 18.22 -20.66
N CYS A 276 -10.39 17.12 -20.13
CA CYS A 276 -11.15 15.88 -19.88
C CYS A 276 -11.86 15.83 -18.53
N GLN A 277 -11.29 16.47 -17.50
CA GLN A 277 -11.77 16.33 -16.11
C GLN A 277 -12.55 17.57 -15.69
N LYS A 278 -13.86 17.45 -15.60
CA LYS A 278 -14.79 18.51 -15.25
C LYS A 278 -15.29 18.38 -13.80
#